data_6ea5eb829aa49591af6e92859e7dca6a
#
_entry.id   6ea5eb829aa49591af6e92859e7dca6a
#
_cell.length_a   1.000
_cell.length_b   1.000
_cell.length_c   1.000
_cell.angle_alpha   90.00
_cell.angle_beta   90.00
_cell.angle_gamma   90.00
#
_symmetry.space_group_name_H-M   'P 1'
#
loop_
_entity.id
_entity.type
_entity.pdbx_description
1 polymer ?
#
loop_
_entity_poly.entity_id
_entity_poly.type
_entity_poly.pdbx_seq_one_letter_code
_entity_poly.pdbx_strand_id
1 'polypeptide(L)'
;DEPQAAEEAAGALPGIDAPTLAVVAEGEPLDRLLAEMVRRKASDLLLLPGAPPVLRVDGRLGALAQPAVDTETVRMLFESHLGPRTRQALAETGCADLSLRYGDSADEDGGWRLRVNLQRQRGGLAAAVRALPRRIPALAELGLPARLAELMRAAKGLVLVTGPTGSGKTTTLAALLDSLNR
;
A
#
# COMPACT_ATOMS: atom_id res chain seq x y z
N ASP A 1 -39.77 16.67 12.95
CA ASP A 1 -39.26 17.08 11.62
C ASP A 1 -37.86 17.67 11.71
N GLU A 2 -36.89 16.85 12.12
CA GLU A 2 -35.47 17.16 11.92
C GLU A 2 -34.59 15.98 12.34
N PRO A 3 -34.47 14.95 11.49
CA PRO A 3 -33.18 14.27 11.46
C PRO A 3 -32.66 13.95 10.04
N GLN A 4 -33.21 14.55 8.97
CA GLN A 4 -32.79 14.25 7.60
C GLN A 4 -31.72 15.20 7.00
N ALA A 5 -31.41 16.30 7.68
CA ALA A 5 -30.44 17.29 7.18
C ALA A 5 -28.98 17.04 7.60
N ALA A 6 -28.70 16.05 8.44
CA ALA A 6 -27.34 15.78 8.91
C ALA A 6 -26.56 14.73 8.06
N GLU A 7 -27.23 14.01 7.17
CA GLU A 7 -26.60 12.96 6.36
C GLU A 7 -26.08 13.45 5.01
N GLU A 8 -26.47 14.66 4.59
CA GLU A 8 -26.09 15.24 3.29
C GLU A 8 -24.82 16.12 3.33
N ALA A 9 -24.22 16.34 4.50
CA ALA A 9 -23.06 17.21 4.69
C ALA A 9 -21.71 16.45 4.73
N ALA A 10 -21.68 15.14 4.47
CA ALA A 10 -20.42 14.43 4.17
C ALA A 10 -20.03 14.66 2.71
N GLY A 11 -20.00 15.92 2.28
CA GLY A 11 -19.54 16.31 0.96
C GLY A 11 -18.11 15.85 0.76
N ALA A 12 -17.90 14.98 -0.22
CA ALA A 12 -16.59 14.61 -0.70
C ALA A 12 -15.75 15.87 -0.91
N LEU A 13 -14.61 15.97 -0.25
CA LEU A 13 -13.67 17.06 -0.45
C LEU A 13 -13.36 17.15 -1.96
N PRO A 14 -13.56 18.29 -2.61
CA PRO A 14 -13.34 18.42 -4.04
C PRO A 14 -11.86 18.19 -4.35
N GLY A 15 -11.56 17.17 -5.16
CA GLY A 15 -10.23 16.93 -5.72
C GLY A 15 -9.42 15.77 -5.13
N ILE A 16 -9.95 14.99 -4.18
CA ILE A 16 -9.34 13.74 -3.76
C ILE A 16 -10.16 12.60 -4.38
N ASP A 17 -9.94 12.35 -5.67
CA ASP A 17 -10.39 11.08 -6.24
C ASP A 17 -9.63 9.99 -5.51
N ALA A 18 -10.36 9.10 -4.84
CA ALA A 18 -9.77 7.90 -4.27
C ALA A 18 -8.96 7.20 -5.38
N PRO A 19 -7.69 6.84 -5.13
CA PRO A 19 -6.90 6.20 -6.16
C PRO A 19 -7.64 4.94 -6.60
N THR A 20 -7.97 4.86 -7.89
CA THR A 20 -8.60 3.67 -8.45
C THR A 20 -7.69 2.49 -8.15
N LEU A 21 -8.14 1.60 -7.29
CA LEU A 21 -7.38 0.42 -6.91
C LEU A 21 -7.44 -0.57 -8.08
N ALA A 22 -6.40 -0.61 -8.90
CA ALA A 22 -6.30 -1.60 -9.95
C ALA A 22 -6.08 -2.98 -9.32
N VAL A 23 -6.78 -3.99 -9.82
CA VAL A 23 -6.66 -5.38 -9.37
C VAL A 23 -5.71 -6.10 -10.33
N VAL A 24 -4.75 -6.83 -9.78
CA VAL A 24 -3.88 -7.72 -10.57
C VAL A 24 -4.62 -9.04 -10.75
N ALA A 25 -4.93 -9.37 -12.00
CA ALA A 25 -5.63 -10.60 -12.32
C ALA A 25 -4.69 -11.82 -12.27
N GLU A 26 -5.27 -12.98 -11.98
CA GLU A 26 -4.53 -14.25 -12.01
C GLU A 26 -4.03 -14.53 -13.43
N GLY A 27 -2.77 -14.96 -13.54
CA GLY A 27 -2.12 -15.24 -14.81
C GLY A 27 -1.49 -14.04 -15.52
N GLU A 28 -1.64 -12.83 -15.02
CA GLU A 28 -0.88 -11.68 -15.50
C GLU A 28 0.63 -11.83 -15.22
N PRO A 29 1.51 -11.23 -16.04
CA PRO A 29 2.96 -11.32 -15.82
C PRO A 29 3.42 -10.90 -14.42
N LEU A 30 2.74 -9.90 -13.82
CA LEU A 30 3.02 -9.40 -12.48
C LEU A 30 2.57 -10.40 -11.39
N ASP A 31 1.53 -11.20 -11.64
CA ASP A 31 0.95 -12.17 -10.70
C ASP A 31 2.01 -13.10 -10.11
N ARG A 32 2.87 -13.69 -10.95
CA ARG A 32 3.92 -14.63 -10.50
C ARG A 32 4.91 -14.01 -9.51
N LEU A 33 5.27 -12.76 -9.71
CA LEU A 33 6.19 -12.04 -8.82
C LEU A 33 5.50 -11.69 -7.50
N LEU A 34 4.23 -11.31 -7.55
CA LEU A 34 3.43 -11.02 -6.36
C LEU A 34 3.13 -12.28 -5.56
N ALA A 35 2.83 -13.41 -6.23
CA ALA A 35 2.68 -14.71 -5.57
C ALA A 35 3.94 -15.10 -4.79
N GLU A 36 5.12 -14.91 -5.38
CA GLU A 36 6.39 -15.21 -4.72
C GLU A 36 6.66 -14.24 -3.55
N MET A 37 6.32 -12.96 -3.71
CA MET A 37 6.39 -11.96 -2.64
C MET A 37 5.52 -12.35 -1.43
N VAL A 38 4.27 -12.75 -1.69
CA VAL A 38 3.32 -13.18 -0.65
C VAL A 38 3.76 -14.49 0.00
N ARG A 39 4.14 -15.49 -0.80
CA ARG A 39 4.62 -16.79 -0.31
C ARG A 39 5.79 -16.67 0.64
N ARG A 40 6.74 -15.76 0.35
CA ARG A 40 7.92 -15.50 1.20
C ARG A 40 7.66 -14.48 2.31
N LYS A 41 6.45 -13.95 2.44
CA LYS A 41 6.10 -12.88 3.39
C LYS A 41 7.02 -11.66 3.24
N ALA A 42 7.39 -11.34 2.01
CA ALA A 42 8.25 -10.21 1.72
C ALA A 42 7.50 -8.89 1.92
N SER A 43 8.16 -7.89 2.48
CA SER A 43 7.62 -6.55 2.65
C SER A 43 7.70 -5.72 1.36
N ASP A 44 8.74 -5.96 0.54
CA ASP A 44 8.98 -5.22 -0.69
C ASP A 44 9.44 -6.16 -1.81
N LEU A 45 9.02 -5.84 -3.04
CA LEU A 45 9.57 -6.36 -4.29
C LEU A 45 10.19 -5.20 -5.06
N LEU A 46 11.45 -5.34 -5.44
CA LEU A 46 12.20 -4.35 -6.20
C LEU A 46 12.53 -4.91 -7.59
N LEU A 47 12.20 -4.14 -8.62
CA LEU A 47 12.50 -4.44 -10.01
C LEU A 47 13.41 -3.33 -10.54
N LEU A 48 14.68 -3.67 -10.75
CA LEU A 48 15.71 -2.75 -11.24
C LEU A 48 16.19 -3.23 -12.60
N PRO A 49 16.24 -2.36 -13.63
CA PRO A 49 16.77 -2.74 -14.94
C PRO A 49 18.19 -3.30 -14.83
N GLY A 50 18.43 -4.45 -15.47
CA GLY A 50 19.73 -5.12 -15.48
C GLY A 50 19.98 -6.01 -14.26
N ALA A 51 19.02 -6.14 -13.34
CA ALA A 51 19.14 -7.03 -12.17
C ALA A 51 17.97 -8.02 -12.09
N PRO A 52 18.14 -9.19 -11.47
CA PRO A 52 17.03 -10.06 -11.11
C PRO A 52 16.06 -9.34 -10.17
N PRO A 53 14.76 -9.74 -10.13
CA PRO A 53 13.84 -9.25 -9.12
C PRO A 53 14.38 -9.52 -7.71
N VAL A 54 14.24 -8.54 -6.81
CA VAL A 54 14.75 -8.59 -5.44
C VAL A 54 13.60 -8.51 -4.46
N LEU A 55 13.57 -9.40 -3.49
CA LEU A 55 12.62 -9.35 -2.37
C LEU A 55 13.30 -8.86 -1.10
N ARG A 56 12.53 -8.13 -0.27
CA ARG A 56 12.91 -7.83 1.10
C ARG A 56 12.12 -8.72 2.06
N VAL A 57 12.82 -9.62 2.74
CA VAL A 57 12.26 -10.54 3.74
C VAL A 57 12.96 -10.26 5.07
N ASP A 58 12.23 -10.00 6.13
CA ASP A 58 12.75 -9.68 7.47
C ASP A 58 13.87 -8.60 7.43
N GLY A 59 13.64 -7.57 6.61
CA GLY A 59 14.56 -6.45 6.42
C GLY A 59 15.77 -6.73 5.51
N ARG A 60 16.00 -7.99 5.10
CA ARG A 60 17.13 -8.40 4.24
C ARG A 60 16.71 -8.48 2.78
N LEU A 61 17.57 -8.00 1.90
CA LEU A 61 17.38 -8.09 0.46
C LEU A 61 17.93 -9.41 -0.07
N GLY A 62 17.16 -10.11 -0.90
CA GLY A 62 17.56 -11.33 -1.58
C GLY A 62 17.05 -11.34 -3.02
N ALA A 63 17.93 -11.64 -3.97
CA ALA A 63 17.54 -11.79 -5.37
C ALA A 63 16.77 -13.10 -5.59
N LEU A 64 15.77 -13.06 -6.46
CA LEU A 64 15.11 -14.27 -6.94
C LEU A 64 16.01 -14.98 -7.95
N ALA A 65 15.91 -16.31 -8.01
CA ALA A 65 16.58 -17.14 -9.02
C ALA A 65 15.84 -17.04 -10.37
N GLN A 66 15.80 -15.81 -10.91
CA GLN A 66 15.15 -15.45 -12.17
C GLN A 66 16.12 -14.60 -13.01
N PRO A 67 15.91 -14.53 -14.34
CA PRO A 67 16.70 -13.63 -15.18
C PRO A 67 16.58 -12.17 -14.74
N ALA A 68 17.60 -11.39 -15.10
CA ALA A 68 17.54 -9.93 -14.94
C ALA A 68 16.38 -9.36 -15.76
N VAL A 69 15.66 -8.40 -15.16
CA VAL A 69 14.61 -7.66 -15.88
C VAL A 69 15.22 -6.49 -16.62
N ASP A 70 14.69 -6.17 -17.78
CA ASP A 70 15.02 -4.95 -18.51
C ASP A 70 13.91 -3.89 -18.31
N THR A 71 14.16 -2.70 -18.87
CA THR A 71 13.21 -1.58 -18.79
C THR A 71 11.86 -1.92 -19.42
N GLU A 72 11.87 -2.63 -20.53
CA GLU A 72 10.66 -2.97 -21.26
C GLU A 72 9.84 -3.98 -20.48
N THR A 73 10.48 -4.97 -19.88
CA THR A 73 9.83 -5.93 -18.96
C THR A 73 9.16 -5.19 -17.81
N VAL A 74 9.87 -4.27 -17.13
CA VAL A 74 9.27 -3.50 -16.02
C VAL A 74 8.09 -2.68 -16.52
N ARG A 75 8.19 -2.04 -17.70
CA ARG A 75 7.08 -1.28 -18.28
C ARG A 75 5.87 -2.16 -18.56
N MET A 76 6.06 -3.30 -19.20
CA MET A 76 4.98 -4.26 -19.52
C MET A 76 4.27 -4.79 -18.29
N LEU A 77 5.00 -5.06 -17.19
CA LEU A 77 4.43 -5.55 -15.94
C LEU A 77 3.38 -4.59 -15.34
N PHE A 78 3.50 -3.28 -15.59
CA PHE A 78 2.61 -2.28 -14.99
C PHE A 78 1.72 -1.57 -16.00
N GLU A 79 1.89 -1.81 -17.30
CA GLU A 79 1.18 -1.06 -18.36
C GLU A 79 -0.35 -1.11 -18.23
N SER A 80 -0.92 -2.28 -17.92
CA SER A 80 -2.35 -2.49 -17.71
C SER A 80 -2.90 -1.75 -16.49
N HIS A 81 -2.02 -1.43 -15.54
CA HIS A 81 -2.39 -0.80 -14.26
C HIS A 81 -2.20 0.72 -14.26
N LEU A 82 -1.62 1.28 -15.32
CA LEU A 82 -1.38 2.72 -15.43
C LEU A 82 -2.65 3.44 -15.91
N GLY A 83 -3.30 4.18 -15.03
CA GLY A 83 -4.33 5.13 -15.40
C GLY A 83 -3.77 6.37 -16.12
N PRO A 84 -4.63 7.20 -16.76
CA PRO A 84 -4.20 8.39 -17.50
C PRO A 84 -3.32 9.35 -16.68
N ARG A 85 -3.71 9.64 -15.44
CA ARG A 85 -2.96 10.52 -14.54
C ARG A 85 -1.57 9.96 -14.17
N THR A 86 -1.50 8.65 -13.90
CA THR A 86 -0.24 7.97 -13.56
C THR A 86 0.71 7.95 -14.76
N ARG A 87 0.17 7.71 -15.97
CA ARG A 87 0.95 7.80 -17.23
C ARG A 87 1.50 9.21 -17.45
N GLN A 88 0.67 10.22 -17.25
CA GLN A 88 1.08 11.61 -17.38
C GLN A 88 2.17 11.97 -16.35
N ALA A 89 1.99 11.62 -15.07
CA ALA A 89 3.00 11.88 -14.06
C ALA A 89 4.34 11.20 -14.39
N LEU A 90 4.31 9.93 -14.83
CA LEU A 90 5.51 9.21 -15.24
C LEU A 90 6.20 9.84 -16.46
N ALA A 91 5.42 10.39 -17.40
CA ALA A 91 5.96 11.09 -18.58
C ALA A 91 6.62 12.43 -18.20
N GLU A 92 5.97 13.23 -17.35
CA GLU A 92 6.38 14.59 -16.99
C GLU A 92 7.50 14.61 -15.94
N THR A 93 7.33 13.83 -14.87
CA THR A 93 8.25 13.87 -13.72
C THR A 93 9.22 12.69 -13.66
N GLY A 94 8.98 11.64 -14.45
CA GLY A 94 9.74 10.41 -14.39
C GLY A 94 9.40 9.54 -13.17
N CYS A 95 8.38 9.91 -12.38
CA CYS A 95 7.97 9.19 -11.20
C CYS A 95 6.44 9.06 -11.15
N ALA A 96 5.94 7.92 -10.69
CA ALA A 96 4.51 7.72 -10.49
C ALA A 96 4.24 6.76 -9.34
N ASP A 97 3.23 7.09 -8.53
CA ASP A 97 2.71 6.21 -7.48
C ASP A 97 1.37 5.63 -7.92
N LEU A 98 1.16 4.34 -7.64
CA LEU A 98 -0.12 3.69 -7.84
C LEU A 98 -0.37 2.70 -6.70
N SER A 99 -1.63 2.33 -6.52
CA SER A 99 -2.04 1.31 -5.58
C SER A 99 -2.65 0.14 -6.32
N LEU A 100 -2.24 -1.07 -5.96
CA LEU A 100 -2.77 -2.31 -6.54
C LEU A 100 -3.43 -3.14 -5.44
N ARG A 101 -4.38 -3.97 -5.85
CA ARG A 101 -4.90 -5.07 -5.04
C ARG A 101 -4.46 -6.39 -5.68
N TYR A 102 -4.05 -7.34 -4.84
CA TYR A 102 -3.60 -8.67 -5.26
C TYR A 102 -4.26 -9.76 -4.41
N GLY A 103 -4.72 -10.83 -5.06
CA GLY A 103 -5.43 -11.93 -4.42
C GLY A 103 -6.92 -11.66 -4.24
N ASP A 104 -7.65 -12.66 -3.72
CA ASP A 104 -9.09 -12.63 -3.64
C ASP A 104 -9.58 -11.61 -2.59
N SER A 105 -10.52 -10.77 -3.01
CA SER A 105 -11.22 -9.86 -2.10
C SER A 105 -12.22 -10.58 -1.19
N ALA A 106 -12.55 -11.84 -1.49
CA ALA A 106 -13.41 -12.70 -0.69
C ALA A 106 -12.67 -13.35 0.50
N ASP A 107 -11.34 -13.33 0.52
CA ASP A 107 -10.57 -13.69 1.70
C ASP A 107 -10.99 -12.84 2.90
N GLU A 108 -11.03 -13.42 4.11
CA GLU A 108 -11.39 -12.73 5.35
C GLU A 108 -10.65 -11.39 5.54
N ASP A 109 -9.44 -11.27 5.00
CA ASP A 109 -8.61 -10.06 5.06
C ASP A 109 -8.68 -9.20 3.77
N GLY A 110 -9.53 -9.52 2.79
CA GLY A 110 -9.80 -8.70 1.62
C GLY A 110 -8.67 -8.60 0.59
N GLY A 111 -7.79 -9.59 0.50
CA GLY A 111 -6.63 -9.59 -0.40
C GLY A 111 -5.50 -8.67 0.06
N TRP A 112 -4.42 -8.59 -0.72
CA TRP A 112 -3.26 -7.74 -0.43
C TRP A 112 -3.42 -6.36 -1.04
N ARG A 113 -3.14 -5.34 -0.26
CA ARG A 113 -3.00 -3.97 -0.76
C ARG A 113 -1.52 -3.69 -0.98
N LEU A 114 -1.20 -3.21 -2.18
CA LEU A 114 0.16 -2.94 -2.59
C LEU A 114 0.29 -1.47 -2.97
N ARG A 115 1.35 -0.82 -2.50
CA ARG A 115 1.77 0.49 -2.99
C ARG A 115 2.93 0.28 -3.96
N VAL A 116 2.82 0.84 -5.14
CA VAL A 116 3.85 0.77 -6.17
C VAL A 116 4.36 2.17 -6.44
N ASN A 117 5.67 2.33 -6.45
CA ASN A 117 6.35 3.49 -6.97
C ASN A 117 7.13 3.10 -8.22
N LEU A 118 6.83 3.75 -9.33
CA LEU A 118 7.56 3.65 -10.57
C LEU A 118 8.48 4.85 -10.71
N GLN A 119 9.74 4.63 -11.05
CA GLN A 119 10.72 5.69 -11.15
C GLN A 119 11.63 5.49 -12.37
N ARG A 120 11.75 6.55 -13.19
CA ARG A 120 12.72 6.59 -14.28
C ARG A 120 14.12 6.81 -13.69
N GLN A 121 15.06 5.96 -14.06
CA GLN A 121 16.45 6.03 -13.66
C GLN A 121 17.35 6.03 -14.90
N ARG A 122 18.67 6.22 -14.72
CA ARG A 122 19.63 6.21 -15.83
C ARG A 122 19.62 4.94 -16.67
N GLY A 123 19.31 3.79 -16.05
CA GLY A 123 19.23 2.49 -16.73
C GLY A 123 17.82 2.13 -17.25
N GLY A 124 16.84 3.01 -17.07
CA GLY A 124 15.46 2.79 -17.50
C GLY A 124 14.42 2.92 -16.39
N LEU A 125 13.30 2.22 -16.49
CA LEU A 125 12.21 2.24 -15.52
C LEU A 125 12.44 1.21 -14.42
N ALA A 126 12.44 1.66 -13.17
CA ALA A 126 12.46 0.81 -11.98
C ALA A 126 11.09 0.80 -11.29
N ALA A 127 10.80 -0.26 -10.54
CA ALA A 127 9.60 -0.36 -9.72
C ALA A 127 9.94 -0.83 -8.31
N ALA A 128 9.28 -0.22 -7.32
CA ALA A 128 9.26 -0.67 -5.93
C ALA A 128 7.83 -0.97 -5.52
N VAL A 129 7.54 -2.22 -5.21
CA VAL A 129 6.22 -2.68 -4.74
C VAL A 129 6.32 -2.96 -3.26
N ARG A 130 5.48 -2.32 -2.45
CA ARG A 130 5.39 -2.53 -1.01
C ARG A 130 4.06 -3.16 -0.63
N ALA A 131 4.11 -4.28 0.10
CA ALA A 131 2.93 -4.84 0.72
C ALA A 131 2.51 -4.00 1.94
N LEU A 132 1.23 -3.63 1.98
CA LEU A 132 0.64 -2.99 3.14
C LEU A 132 0.07 -4.06 4.07
N PRO A 133 0.06 -3.82 5.39
CA PRO A 133 -0.56 -4.75 6.33
C PRO A 133 -2.01 -5.07 5.92
N ARG A 134 -2.37 -6.35 5.92
CA ARG A 134 -3.73 -6.80 5.57
C ARG A 134 -4.75 -6.46 6.67
N ARG A 135 -4.31 -6.56 7.91
CA ARG A 135 -5.14 -6.35 9.11
C ARG A 135 -4.56 -5.22 9.96
N ILE A 136 -5.42 -4.37 10.47
CA ILE A 136 -5.09 -3.47 11.54
C ILE A 136 -5.10 -4.29 12.84
N PRO A 137 -3.97 -4.39 13.58
CA PRO A 137 -3.96 -5.12 14.84
C PRO A 137 -4.90 -4.44 15.84
N ALA A 138 -5.58 -5.22 16.66
CA ALA A 138 -6.36 -4.67 17.75
C ALA A 138 -5.44 -3.95 18.75
N LEU A 139 -5.95 -2.92 19.41
CA LEU A 139 -5.16 -2.12 20.37
C LEU A 139 -4.52 -2.98 21.46
N ALA A 140 -5.24 -4.01 21.91
CA ALA A 140 -4.78 -4.98 22.92
C ALA A 140 -3.57 -5.81 22.43
N GLU A 141 -3.48 -6.08 21.14
CA GLU A 141 -2.38 -6.86 20.55
C GLU A 141 -1.07 -6.06 20.48
N LEU A 142 -1.16 -4.73 20.56
CA LEU A 142 0.00 -3.85 20.53
C LEU A 142 0.74 -3.74 21.87
N GLY A 143 0.24 -4.40 22.92
CA GLY A 143 0.82 -4.30 24.26
C GLY A 143 0.73 -2.91 24.90
N LEU A 144 -0.17 -2.06 24.40
CA LEU A 144 -0.38 -0.70 24.87
C LEU A 144 -1.41 -0.66 26.02
N PRO A 145 -1.31 0.32 26.94
CA PRO A 145 -2.26 0.46 28.05
C PRO A 145 -3.70 0.63 27.54
N ALA A 146 -4.66 -0.07 28.15
CA ALA A 146 -6.09 0.01 27.78
C ALA A 146 -6.67 1.44 27.84
N ARG A 147 -6.08 2.31 28.69
CA ARG A 147 -6.44 3.73 28.80
C ARG A 147 -6.36 4.50 27.49
N LEU A 148 -5.56 4.05 26.53
CA LEU A 148 -5.45 4.74 25.22
C LEU A 148 -6.78 4.76 24.46
N ALA A 149 -7.58 3.71 24.58
CA ALA A 149 -8.92 3.67 23.98
C ALA A 149 -9.86 4.71 24.62
N GLU A 150 -9.69 4.99 25.92
CA GLU A 150 -10.50 5.99 26.65
C GLU A 150 -10.13 7.42 26.22
N LEU A 151 -8.84 7.68 25.96
CA LEU A 151 -8.39 9.01 25.48
C LEU A 151 -9.05 9.39 24.15
N MET A 152 -9.31 8.42 23.28
CA MET A 152 -9.93 8.67 21.98
C MET A 152 -11.43 9.01 22.08
N ARG A 153 -12.09 8.70 23.20
CA ARG A 153 -13.49 9.05 23.44
C ARG A 153 -13.70 10.50 23.90
N ALA A 154 -12.63 11.24 24.14
CA ALA A 154 -12.72 12.65 24.51
C ALA A 154 -13.33 13.46 23.36
N ALA A 155 -14.40 14.20 23.64
CA ALA A 155 -15.12 15.00 22.64
C ALA A 155 -14.31 16.16 22.06
N LYS A 156 -13.26 16.58 22.72
CA LYS A 156 -12.38 17.70 22.32
C LYS A 156 -10.94 17.43 22.77
N GLY A 157 -9.99 17.87 21.95
CA GLY A 157 -8.59 17.79 22.29
C GLY A 157 -7.73 17.41 21.10
N LEU A 158 -6.43 17.24 21.36
CA LEU A 158 -5.43 16.83 20.40
C LEU A 158 -4.63 15.67 21.01
N VAL A 159 -4.54 14.55 20.31
CA VAL A 159 -3.68 13.41 20.68
C VAL A 159 -2.52 13.34 19.70
N LEU A 160 -1.28 13.40 20.19
CA LEU A 160 -0.07 13.30 19.40
C LEU A 160 0.60 11.94 19.62
N VAL A 161 0.83 11.21 18.53
CA VAL A 161 1.61 9.96 18.53
C VAL A 161 2.99 10.26 17.94
N THR A 162 4.03 10.25 18.78
CA THR A 162 5.39 10.62 18.41
C THR A 162 6.36 9.47 18.62
N GLY A 163 7.53 9.54 17.97
CA GLY A 163 8.61 8.55 18.10
C GLY A 163 9.43 8.41 16.82
N PRO A 164 10.55 7.67 16.83
CA PRO A 164 11.40 7.46 15.66
C PRO A 164 10.69 6.67 14.55
N THR A 165 11.25 6.67 13.34
CA THR A 165 10.75 5.85 12.24
C THR A 165 10.80 4.36 12.62
N GLY A 166 9.74 3.60 12.30
CA GLY A 166 9.63 2.18 12.64
C GLY A 166 9.15 1.87 14.06
N SER A 167 8.90 2.89 14.92
CA SER A 167 8.42 2.67 16.30
C SER A 167 6.94 2.29 16.43
N GLY A 168 6.22 2.05 15.33
CA GLY A 168 4.83 1.64 15.36
C GLY A 168 3.80 2.78 15.41
N LYS A 169 4.20 4.05 15.25
CA LYS A 169 3.27 5.21 15.28
C LYS A 169 2.04 5.05 14.40
N THR A 170 2.26 4.74 13.12
CA THR A 170 1.17 4.58 12.15
C THR A 170 0.28 3.38 12.49
N THR A 171 0.86 2.30 12.98
CA THR A 171 0.13 1.10 13.42
C THR A 171 -0.75 1.41 14.63
N THR A 172 -0.19 2.12 15.61
CA THR A 172 -0.92 2.58 16.81
C THR A 172 -2.06 3.52 16.43
N LEU A 173 -1.80 4.50 15.55
CA LEU A 173 -2.82 5.43 15.09
C LEU A 173 -3.94 4.70 14.32
N ALA A 174 -3.59 3.76 13.45
CA ALA A 174 -4.56 2.96 12.72
C ALA A 174 -5.44 2.13 13.68
N ALA A 175 -4.84 1.48 14.69
CA ALA A 175 -5.56 0.70 15.70
C ALA A 175 -6.49 1.58 16.56
N LEU A 176 -6.07 2.79 16.90
CA LEU A 176 -6.90 3.76 17.61
C LEU A 176 -8.11 4.20 16.77
N LEU A 177 -7.90 4.53 15.50
CA LEU A 177 -8.98 4.90 14.58
C LEU A 177 -9.95 3.75 14.33
N ASP A 178 -9.46 2.53 14.14
CA ASP A 178 -10.29 1.33 13.98
C ASP A 178 -11.16 1.08 15.23
N SER A 179 -10.58 1.30 16.41
CA SER A 179 -11.31 1.19 17.69
C SER A 179 -12.42 2.24 17.85
N LEU A 180 -12.32 3.41 17.20
CA LEU A 180 -13.37 4.44 17.19
C LEU A 180 -14.49 4.13 16.21
N ASN A 181 -14.18 3.42 15.13
CA ASN A 181 -15.13 3.11 14.06
C ASN A 181 -15.99 1.86 14.34
N ARG A 182 -15.69 1.13 15.41
CA ARG A 182 -16.44 -0.04 15.89
C ARG A 182 -17.46 0.37 16.94
#